data_41cdca6caa89d90e9eb47f7a04d64ee1
#
_entry.id   41cdca6caa89d90e9eb47f7a04d64ee1
#
_cell.length_a   1.000
_cell.length_b   1.000
_cell.length_c   1.000
_cell.angle_alpha   90.00
_cell.angle_beta   90.00
_cell.angle_gamma   90.00
#
_symmetry.space_group_name_H-M   'P 1'
#
loop_
_entity.id
_entity.type
_entity.pdbx_description
1 polymer ?
#
loop_
_entity_poly.entity_id
_entity_poly.type
_entity_poly.pdbx_seq_one_letter_code
_entity_poly.pdbx_strand_id
1 'polypeptide(L)'
;ADLRTAVAAGEVKLAVLPEPMVTIACAGNENLAVALDLTAEWDAVYTPGSLVQGCVVVRKAFAEEHPAEVAKFLEEYEASIDYLSADTAAAAQMIVDAGIFAQAPVAQKAIPKCNLCFIAGADMEPALGEFLNIMAGVAAPSVGGAVPAADFYYVG
;
A
#
# COMPACT_ATOMS: atom_id res chain seq x y z
N ALA A 1 8.78 2.87 -22.62
CA ALA A 1 8.50 3.87 -21.57
C ALA A 1 7.50 3.27 -20.60
N ASP A 2 7.65 3.54 -19.31
CA ASP A 2 6.64 3.10 -18.35
C ASP A 2 5.39 4.01 -18.47
N LEU A 3 4.25 3.53 -17.98
CA LEU A 3 2.98 4.24 -18.09
C LEU A 3 3.04 5.64 -17.45
N ARG A 4 3.71 5.79 -16.32
CA ARG A 4 3.91 7.07 -15.66
C ARG A 4 4.59 8.10 -16.57
N THR A 5 5.65 7.70 -17.28
CA THR A 5 6.41 8.56 -18.20
C THR A 5 5.53 9.01 -19.37
N ALA A 6 4.75 8.10 -19.95
CA ALA A 6 3.83 8.42 -21.04
C ALA A 6 2.71 9.39 -20.59
N VAL A 7 2.18 9.22 -19.37
CA VAL A 7 1.21 10.14 -18.76
C VAL A 7 1.83 11.51 -18.55
N ALA A 8 3.01 11.58 -17.95
CA ALA A 8 3.71 12.85 -17.72
C ALA A 8 4.04 13.58 -19.02
N ALA A 9 4.35 12.85 -20.09
CA ALA A 9 4.59 13.42 -21.43
C ALA A 9 3.28 13.88 -22.15
N GLY A 10 2.10 13.57 -21.60
CA GLY A 10 0.81 13.89 -22.23
C GLY A 10 0.42 12.97 -23.39
N GLU A 11 1.11 11.86 -23.55
CA GLU A 11 0.85 10.86 -24.61
C GLU A 11 -0.39 10.00 -24.30
N VAL A 12 -0.77 9.92 -23.02
CA VAL A 12 -1.91 9.15 -22.51
C VAL A 12 -2.91 10.09 -21.86
N LYS A 13 -4.17 10.03 -22.30
CA LYS A 13 -5.23 10.93 -21.82
C LYS A 13 -5.88 10.49 -20.51
N LEU A 14 -5.87 9.20 -20.22
CA LEU A 14 -6.46 8.60 -19.02
C LEU A 14 -5.64 7.38 -18.63
N ALA A 15 -5.27 7.29 -17.35
CA ALA A 15 -4.50 6.17 -16.81
C ALA A 15 -4.86 5.90 -15.36
N VAL A 16 -4.66 4.67 -14.92
CA VAL A 16 -4.67 4.29 -13.51
C VAL A 16 -3.22 4.12 -13.05
N LEU A 17 -2.83 4.85 -12.03
CA LEU A 17 -1.49 4.81 -11.45
C LEU A 17 -1.59 4.70 -9.93
N PRO A 18 -0.70 3.95 -9.27
CA PRO A 18 -0.60 3.97 -7.81
C PRO A 18 0.16 5.20 -7.32
N GLU A 19 0.00 5.55 -6.04
CA GLU A 19 0.96 6.43 -5.37
C GLU A 19 2.31 5.68 -5.15
N PRO A 20 3.44 6.32 -5.22
CA PRO A 20 3.68 7.76 -5.45
C PRO A 20 3.69 8.16 -6.93
N MET A 21 3.36 7.27 -7.87
CA MET A 21 3.48 7.52 -9.32
C MET A 21 2.54 8.64 -9.80
N VAL A 22 1.33 8.74 -9.23
CA VAL A 22 0.39 9.84 -9.50
C VAL A 22 1.00 11.18 -9.08
N THR A 23 1.50 11.27 -7.83
CA THR A 23 2.13 12.49 -7.32
C THR A 23 3.34 12.91 -8.17
N ILE A 24 4.18 11.96 -8.62
CA ILE A 24 5.32 12.25 -9.49
C ILE A 24 4.86 12.77 -10.86
N ALA A 25 3.86 12.12 -11.48
CA ALA A 25 3.37 12.53 -12.78
C ALA A 25 2.78 13.95 -12.73
N CYS A 26 1.94 14.23 -11.74
CA CYS A 26 1.34 15.56 -11.54
C CYS A 26 2.38 16.64 -11.19
N ALA A 27 3.46 16.28 -10.47
CA ALA A 27 4.56 17.22 -10.22
C ALA A 27 5.36 17.56 -11.49
N GLY A 28 5.39 16.66 -12.46
CA GLY A 28 6.07 16.84 -13.74
C GLY A 28 5.23 17.50 -14.84
N ASN A 29 3.93 17.56 -14.69
CA ASN A 29 3.02 18.13 -15.70
C ASN A 29 1.77 18.73 -15.04
N GLU A 30 1.69 20.05 -15.03
CA GLU A 30 0.59 20.82 -14.42
C GLU A 30 -0.78 20.67 -15.11
N ASN A 31 -0.80 20.11 -16.33
CA ASN A 31 -2.04 19.84 -17.05
C ASN A 31 -2.70 18.50 -16.64
N LEU A 32 -2.07 17.75 -15.74
CA LEU A 32 -2.63 16.52 -15.20
C LEU A 32 -3.49 16.80 -13.98
N ALA A 33 -4.59 16.08 -13.86
CA ALA A 33 -5.46 16.12 -12.70
C ALA A 33 -5.87 14.68 -12.30
N VAL A 34 -6.04 14.45 -11.02
CA VAL A 34 -6.66 13.23 -10.51
C VAL A 34 -8.17 13.34 -10.75
N ALA A 35 -8.71 12.48 -11.61
CA ALA A 35 -10.11 12.47 -11.95
C ALA A 35 -10.96 11.68 -10.94
N LEU A 36 -10.41 10.57 -10.41
CA LEU A 36 -11.05 9.68 -9.43
C LEU A 36 -10.00 9.21 -8.42
N ASP A 37 -10.36 9.23 -7.14
CA ASP A 37 -9.64 8.53 -6.08
C ASP A 37 -10.26 7.14 -5.93
N LEU A 38 -9.53 6.10 -6.36
CA LEU A 38 -10.06 4.74 -6.36
C LEU A 38 -10.27 4.17 -4.95
N THR A 39 -9.60 4.69 -3.92
CA THR A 39 -9.89 4.33 -2.53
C THR A 39 -11.25 4.87 -2.12
N ALA A 40 -11.54 6.14 -2.40
CA ALA A 40 -12.84 6.74 -2.10
C ALA A 40 -13.99 6.06 -2.89
N GLU A 41 -13.75 5.73 -4.16
CA GLU A 41 -14.73 5.00 -4.98
C GLU A 41 -14.99 3.58 -4.46
N TRP A 42 -13.93 2.90 -3.98
CA TRP A 42 -14.06 1.59 -3.34
C TRP A 42 -14.88 1.67 -2.06
N ASP A 43 -14.55 2.61 -1.18
CA ASP A 43 -15.21 2.81 0.11
C ASP A 43 -16.70 3.20 -0.03
N ALA A 44 -17.10 3.73 -1.18
CA ALA A 44 -18.50 4.02 -1.51
C ALA A 44 -19.31 2.76 -1.89
N VAL A 45 -18.65 1.67 -2.28
CA VAL A 45 -19.30 0.43 -2.78
C VAL A 45 -19.11 -0.74 -1.83
N TYR A 46 -17.98 -0.81 -1.13
CA TYR A 46 -17.58 -1.89 -0.24
C TYR A 46 -17.33 -1.35 1.18
N THR A 47 -16.95 -2.22 2.09
CA THR A 47 -16.58 -1.80 3.46
C THR A 47 -15.39 -0.83 3.41
N PRO A 48 -15.51 0.37 3.98
CA PRO A 48 -14.42 1.33 4.03
C PRO A 48 -13.16 0.72 4.65
N GLY A 49 -12.02 0.95 3.99
CA GLY A 49 -10.73 0.40 4.42
C GLY A 49 -10.45 -1.04 3.97
N SER A 50 -11.38 -1.70 3.26
CA SER A 50 -11.16 -3.06 2.75
C SER A 50 -10.35 -3.13 1.44
N LEU A 51 -9.97 -2.01 0.85
CA LEU A 51 -9.05 -1.98 -0.31
C LEU A 51 -7.62 -2.24 0.13
N VAL A 52 -7.29 -3.49 0.44
CA VAL A 52 -5.96 -3.90 0.88
C VAL A 52 -5.10 -4.28 -0.33
N GLN A 53 -4.32 -3.34 -0.84
CA GLN A 53 -3.50 -3.53 -2.04
C GLN A 53 -2.15 -4.20 -1.77
N GLY A 54 -1.67 -4.20 -0.53
CA GLY A 54 -0.40 -4.78 -0.16
C GLY A 54 -0.38 -5.25 1.28
N CYS A 55 0.38 -6.30 1.55
CA CYS A 55 0.60 -6.82 2.89
C CYS A 55 2.03 -7.32 3.05
N VAL A 56 2.50 -7.38 4.28
CA VAL A 56 3.75 -8.04 4.62
C VAL A 56 3.47 -9.54 4.77
N VAL A 57 4.35 -10.37 4.22
CA VAL A 57 4.28 -11.82 4.36
C VAL A 57 5.54 -12.37 5.02
N VAL A 58 5.38 -13.40 5.82
CA VAL A 58 6.46 -14.14 6.47
C VAL A 58 6.34 -15.62 6.14
N ARG A 59 7.47 -16.31 5.98
CA ARG A 59 7.44 -17.76 5.82
C ARG A 59 6.99 -18.42 7.12
N LYS A 60 6.03 -19.34 7.05
CA LYS A 60 5.47 -20.02 8.24
C LYS A 60 6.56 -20.64 9.12
N ALA A 61 7.48 -21.40 8.53
CA ALA A 61 8.59 -21.98 9.28
C ALA A 61 9.44 -20.93 10.03
N PHE A 62 9.71 -19.77 9.39
CA PHE A 62 10.46 -18.71 10.06
C PHE A 62 9.67 -18.11 11.23
N ALA A 63 8.37 -17.91 11.08
CA ALA A 63 7.54 -17.38 12.16
C ALA A 63 7.44 -18.35 13.36
N GLU A 64 7.40 -19.66 13.08
CA GLU A 64 7.39 -20.71 14.10
C GLU A 64 8.73 -20.85 14.82
N GLU A 65 9.84 -20.73 14.10
CA GLU A 65 11.20 -20.87 14.67
C GLU A 65 11.70 -19.60 15.36
N HIS A 66 11.18 -18.42 14.94
CA HIS A 66 11.66 -17.10 15.36
C HIS A 66 10.53 -16.14 15.79
N PRO A 67 9.65 -16.55 16.71
CA PRO A 67 8.49 -15.72 17.09
C PRO A 67 8.88 -14.38 17.73
N ALA A 68 9.99 -14.34 18.47
CA ALA A 68 10.46 -13.11 19.09
C ALA A 68 10.94 -12.06 18.06
N GLU A 69 11.59 -12.51 17.00
CA GLU A 69 12.05 -11.67 15.90
C GLU A 69 10.87 -11.12 15.10
N VAL A 70 9.84 -11.94 14.88
CA VAL A 70 8.61 -11.49 14.21
C VAL A 70 7.88 -10.45 15.07
N ALA A 71 7.74 -10.70 16.36
CA ALA A 71 7.13 -9.74 17.29
C ALA A 71 7.89 -8.40 17.30
N LYS A 72 9.22 -8.45 17.35
CA LYS A 72 10.05 -7.24 17.30
C LYS A 72 9.95 -6.50 15.98
N PHE A 73 9.90 -7.22 14.87
CA PHE A 73 9.64 -6.63 13.54
C PHE A 73 8.30 -5.89 13.50
N LEU A 74 7.23 -6.50 14.01
CA LEU A 74 5.90 -5.89 14.01
C LEU A 74 5.87 -4.61 14.85
N GLU A 75 6.48 -4.61 16.04
CA GLU A 75 6.62 -3.41 16.88
C GLU A 75 7.32 -2.26 16.14
N GLU A 76 8.46 -2.54 15.51
CA GLU A 76 9.25 -1.54 14.78
C GLU A 76 8.53 -1.08 13.50
N TYR A 77 7.81 -1.97 12.84
CA TYR A 77 7.04 -1.67 11.64
C TYR A 77 5.86 -0.75 11.94
N GLU A 78 5.11 -1.02 13.02
CA GLU A 78 4.04 -0.15 13.51
C GLU A 78 4.58 1.25 13.84
N ALA A 79 5.66 1.32 14.64
CA ALA A 79 6.30 2.59 14.98
C ALA A 79 6.78 3.36 13.74
N SER A 80 7.27 2.66 12.72
CA SER A 80 7.68 3.26 11.45
C SER A 80 6.52 3.85 10.67
N ILE A 81 5.37 3.17 10.64
CA ILE A 81 4.15 3.67 9.98
C ILE A 81 3.60 4.88 10.72
N ASP A 82 3.55 4.85 12.05
CA ASP A 82 3.10 5.97 12.87
C ASP A 82 3.97 7.21 12.67
N TYR A 83 5.28 7.02 12.54
CA TYR A 83 6.23 8.11 12.30
C TYR A 83 5.96 8.85 10.99
N LEU A 84 5.50 8.16 9.94
CA LEU A 84 5.17 8.79 8.65
C LEU A 84 4.10 9.87 8.79
N SER A 85 3.16 9.68 9.72
CA SER A 85 2.09 10.63 10.00
C SER A 85 2.50 11.69 11.02
N ALA A 86 3.34 11.32 12.01
CA ALA A 86 3.78 12.22 13.08
C ALA A 86 4.73 13.30 12.59
N ASP A 87 5.67 12.96 11.70
CA ASP A 87 6.59 13.93 11.08
C ASP A 87 6.87 13.55 9.61
N THR A 88 5.89 13.85 8.76
CA THR A 88 5.95 13.55 7.32
C THR A 88 7.15 14.19 6.63
N ALA A 89 7.61 15.36 7.09
CA ALA A 89 8.75 16.04 6.47
C ALA A 89 10.07 15.32 6.79
N ALA A 90 10.29 14.96 8.06
CA ALA A 90 11.46 14.20 8.46
C ALA A 90 11.43 12.78 7.87
N ALA A 91 10.27 12.12 7.87
CA ALA A 91 10.10 10.81 7.21
C ALA A 91 10.45 10.86 5.72
N ALA A 92 10.00 11.88 4.99
CA ALA A 92 10.34 12.05 3.58
C ALA A 92 11.85 12.25 3.37
N GLN A 93 12.55 12.95 4.26
CA GLN A 93 14.00 13.09 4.19
C GLN A 93 14.70 11.75 4.48
N MET A 94 14.26 10.99 5.48
CA MET A 94 14.82 9.66 5.78
C MET A 94 14.65 8.70 4.58
N ILE A 95 13.52 8.75 3.89
CA ILE A 95 13.26 7.95 2.68
C ILE A 95 14.26 8.29 1.56
N VAL A 96 14.61 9.58 1.42
CA VAL A 96 15.62 10.02 0.44
C VAL A 96 17.03 9.60 0.89
N ASP A 97 17.37 9.77 2.15
CA ASP A 97 18.67 9.40 2.71
C ASP A 97 18.92 7.89 2.61
N ALA A 98 17.85 7.09 2.72
CA ALA A 98 17.88 5.64 2.51
C ALA A 98 17.94 5.24 1.02
N GLY A 99 17.90 6.20 0.08
CA GLY A 99 17.95 5.93 -1.35
C GLY A 99 16.67 5.30 -1.94
N ILE A 100 15.55 5.32 -1.18
CA ILE A 100 14.26 4.76 -1.61
C ILE A 100 13.58 5.69 -2.60
N PHE A 101 13.73 6.99 -2.43
CA PHE A 101 13.14 8.01 -3.28
C PHE A 101 14.11 9.17 -3.54
N ALA A 102 13.96 9.88 -4.67
CA ALA A 102 14.95 10.88 -5.07
C ALA A 102 14.69 12.29 -4.52
N GLN A 103 13.45 12.63 -4.17
CA GLN A 103 13.04 13.99 -3.87
C GLN A 103 12.12 14.08 -2.65
N ALA A 104 12.61 14.61 -1.54
CA ALA A 104 11.86 14.73 -0.29
C ALA A 104 10.55 15.53 -0.43
N PRO A 105 10.47 16.68 -1.16
CA PRO A 105 9.20 17.40 -1.32
C PRO A 105 8.11 16.59 -2.04
N VAL A 106 8.48 15.69 -2.95
CA VAL A 106 7.53 14.81 -3.65
C VAL A 106 7.12 13.65 -2.75
N ALA A 107 8.07 13.03 -2.04
CA ALA A 107 7.79 12.01 -1.04
C ALA A 107 6.84 12.53 0.04
N GLN A 108 7.09 13.72 0.57
CA GLN A 108 6.24 14.36 1.58
C GLN A 108 4.79 14.56 1.11
N LYS A 109 4.59 14.87 -0.17
CA LYS A 109 3.24 15.01 -0.75
C LYS A 109 2.57 13.68 -1.01
N ALA A 110 3.34 12.62 -1.30
CA ALA A 110 2.81 11.29 -1.61
C ALA A 110 2.45 10.49 -0.36
N ILE A 111 3.24 10.58 0.72
CA ILE A 111 3.06 9.80 1.95
C ILE A 111 1.59 9.78 2.43
N PRO A 112 0.88 10.91 2.60
CA PRO A 112 -0.50 10.90 3.08
C PRO A 112 -1.50 10.21 2.14
N LYS A 113 -1.12 10.04 0.86
CA LYS A 113 -1.97 9.43 -0.17
C LYS A 113 -1.68 7.94 -0.40
N CYS A 114 -0.59 7.44 0.18
CA CYS A 114 -0.23 6.03 0.09
C CYS A 114 -1.14 5.13 0.92
N ASN A 115 -1.98 5.69 1.79
CA ASN A 115 -2.90 4.95 2.69
C ASN A 115 -2.18 3.84 3.48
N LEU A 116 -0.98 4.13 3.96
CA LEU A 116 -0.22 3.19 4.78
C LEU A 116 -0.87 3.04 6.15
N CYS A 117 -1.12 1.80 6.56
CA CYS A 117 -1.70 1.49 7.85
C CYS A 117 -1.04 0.23 8.44
N PHE A 118 -1.14 0.08 9.75
CA PHE A 118 -0.74 -1.14 10.46
C PHE A 118 -1.98 -1.90 10.90
N ILE A 119 -2.17 -3.09 10.35
CA ILE A 119 -3.23 -4.02 10.75
C ILE A 119 -2.57 -5.38 10.96
N ALA A 120 -2.66 -5.92 12.16
CA ALA A 120 -2.05 -7.18 12.54
C ALA A 120 -2.95 -8.02 13.44
N GLY A 121 -2.55 -9.26 13.74
CA GLY A 121 -3.30 -10.15 14.61
C GLY A 121 -4.70 -10.49 14.10
N ALA A 122 -5.67 -10.51 15.00
CA ALA A 122 -7.03 -10.92 14.70
C ALA A 122 -7.79 -9.98 13.75
N ASP A 123 -7.35 -8.73 13.61
CA ASP A 123 -8.00 -7.74 12.74
C ASP A 123 -7.58 -7.88 11.27
N MET A 124 -6.52 -8.64 11.01
CA MET A 124 -5.96 -8.81 9.66
C MET A 124 -6.87 -9.67 8.77
N GLU A 125 -7.41 -10.78 9.29
CA GLU A 125 -8.26 -11.68 8.52
C GLU A 125 -9.54 -11.00 7.99
N PRO A 126 -10.35 -10.27 8.79
CA PRO A 126 -11.52 -9.59 8.25
C PRO A 126 -11.15 -8.49 7.24
N ALA A 127 -10.09 -7.72 7.49
CA ALA A 127 -9.67 -6.63 6.59
C ALA A 127 -9.20 -7.15 5.23
N LEU A 128 -8.27 -8.11 5.21
CA LEU A 128 -7.73 -8.67 3.98
C LEU A 128 -8.68 -9.66 3.33
N GLY A 129 -9.45 -10.42 4.12
CA GLY A 129 -10.36 -11.47 3.65
C GLY A 129 -11.47 -10.91 2.76
N GLU A 130 -12.04 -9.73 3.05
CA GLU A 130 -13.03 -9.11 2.19
C GLU A 130 -12.45 -8.79 0.82
N PHE A 131 -11.28 -8.16 0.78
CA PHE A 131 -10.59 -7.86 -0.49
C PHE A 131 -10.30 -9.13 -1.30
N LEU A 132 -9.78 -10.17 -0.66
CA LEU A 132 -9.48 -11.44 -1.33
C LEU A 132 -10.74 -12.15 -1.85
N ASN A 133 -11.87 -12.08 -1.13
CA ASN A 133 -13.14 -12.63 -1.59
C ASN A 133 -13.65 -11.89 -2.84
N ILE A 134 -13.59 -10.57 -2.87
CA ILE A 134 -13.96 -9.76 -4.02
C ILE A 134 -13.08 -10.13 -5.22
N MET A 135 -11.76 -10.16 -5.03
CA MET A 135 -10.81 -10.53 -6.07
C MET A 135 -11.01 -11.94 -6.59
N ALA A 136 -11.28 -12.91 -5.71
CA ALA A 136 -11.58 -14.28 -6.11
C ALA A 136 -12.87 -14.38 -6.95
N GLY A 137 -13.87 -13.56 -6.62
CA GLY A 137 -15.13 -13.50 -7.38
C GLY A 137 -14.94 -12.94 -8.80
N VAL A 138 -13.97 -12.05 -8.99
CA VAL A 138 -13.64 -11.47 -10.30
C VAL A 138 -12.69 -12.38 -11.09
N ALA A 139 -11.64 -12.87 -10.44
CA ALA A 139 -10.60 -13.68 -11.07
C ALA A 139 -9.90 -14.60 -10.04
N ALA A 140 -10.46 -15.75 -9.76
CA ALA A 140 -9.91 -16.69 -8.78
C ALA A 140 -8.39 -16.98 -8.94
N PRO A 141 -7.82 -17.07 -10.16
CA PRO A 141 -6.38 -17.24 -10.32
C PRO A 141 -5.53 -16.10 -9.72
N SER A 142 -6.08 -14.89 -9.57
CA SER A 142 -5.35 -13.74 -8.99
C SER A 142 -5.04 -13.91 -7.50
N VAL A 143 -5.78 -14.79 -6.82
CA VAL A 143 -5.61 -15.11 -5.40
C VAL A 143 -5.14 -16.57 -5.18
N GLY A 144 -4.50 -17.15 -6.21
CA GLY A 144 -4.01 -18.53 -6.13
C GLY A 144 -5.09 -19.61 -6.33
N GLY A 145 -6.28 -19.25 -6.83
CA GLY A 145 -7.38 -20.18 -7.14
C GLY A 145 -8.45 -20.26 -6.05
N ALA A 146 -8.13 -19.92 -4.81
CA ALA A 146 -9.07 -19.86 -3.69
C ALA A 146 -8.62 -18.84 -2.64
N VAL A 147 -9.58 -18.33 -1.88
CA VAL A 147 -9.27 -17.47 -0.71
C VAL A 147 -8.51 -18.30 0.32
N PRO A 148 -7.44 -17.77 0.92
CA PRO A 148 -6.66 -18.49 1.93
C PRO A 148 -7.48 -18.90 3.14
N ALA A 149 -7.12 -20.02 3.75
CA ALA A 149 -7.70 -20.46 5.02
C ALA A 149 -7.13 -19.65 6.21
N ALA A 150 -7.74 -19.80 7.38
CA ALA A 150 -7.39 -19.04 8.58
C ALA A 150 -5.90 -19.17 9.00
N ASP A 151 -5.24 -20.30 8.69
CA ASP A 151 -3.83 -20.54 8.99
C ASP A 151 -2.85 -19.77 8.10
N PHE A 152 -3.35 -19.03 7.11
CA PHE A 152 -2.59 -18.06 6.31
C PHE A 152 -2.30 -16.80 7.11
N TYR A 153 -3.15 -16.42 8.04
CA TYR A 153 -3.04 -15.17 8.78
C TYR A 153 -2.21 -15.40 10.06
N TYR A 154 -1.17 -14.57 10.21
CA TYR A 154 -0.34 -14.62 11.43
C TYR A 154 -1.04 -13.83 12.55
N VAL A 155 -1.42 -14.52 13.61
CA VAL A 155 -2.14 -13.93 14.75
C VAL A 155 -1.28 -13.76 16.02
N GLY A 156 0.01 -14.15 15.98
CA GLY A 156 0.94 -14.10 17.13
C GLY A 156 1.15 -15.43 17.81
#